data_51d1582b0ea5c3a2409563cb4f823c59
#
_entry.id   51d1582b0ea5c3a2409563cb4f823c59
#
_cell.length_a   1.000
_cell.length_b   1.000
_cell.length_c   1.000
_cell.angle_alpha   90.00
_cell.angle_beta   90.00
_cell.angle_gamma   90.00
#
_symmetry.space_group_name_H-M   'P 1'
#
loop_
_entity.id
_entity.type
_entity.pdbx_description
1 polymer ?
#
loop_
_entity_poly.entity_id
_entity_poly.type
_entity_poly.pdbx_seq_one_letter_code
_entity_poly.pdbx_strand_id
1 'polypeptide(L)'
;WLGGYARKYGGEFTEDMASGHFTVDQFPRSLQAVAPGVSYERMQYVGYGGPAVVPGWLWKEPERPRVALTMGLSATDVFSGYTIDTQEVLDSLADLDIELVATIADSEKAKLRRIPDNARLVPFVPMHVLAERCSAVIHHAGAATLATFARHPVPHLSLHYHFDQPFLAKKLTAHGAGLDLHTSEVTGPLLRDRLQRLLTEPSFAARAADLRDEMLALPTPNQLVPRLEELTD
;
A
#
# COMPACT_ATOMS: atom_id res chain seq x y z
N TRP A 1 25.48 17.18 2.04
CA TRP A 1 25.79 15.82 2.47
C TRP A 1 26.43 15.02 1.34
N LEU A 2 25.75 14.83 0.20
CA LEU A 2 26.28 14.06 -0.95
C LEU A 2 27.57 14.65 -1.56
N GLY A 3 27.72 16.00 -1.58
CA GLY A 3 28.93 16.67 -2.06
C GLY A 3 30.21 16.29 -1.29
N GLY A 4 30.08 15.92 -0.02
CA GLY A 4 31.22 15.41 0.76
C GLY A 4 31.72 14.05 0.25
N TYR A 5 30.80 13.18 -0.12
CA TYR A 5 31.13 11.87 -0.69
C TYR A 5 31.70 12.01 -2.11
N ALA A 6 31.10 12.84 -2.97
CA ALA A 6 31.60 13.05 -4.32
C ALA A 6 33.06 13.51 -4.30
N ARG A 7 33.41 14.51 -3.47
CA ARG A 7 34.80 15.00 -3.31
C ARG A 7 35.74 13.92 -2.78
N LYS A 8 35.29 13.06 -1.86
CA LYS A 8 36.09 11.94 -1.35
C LYS A 8 36.52 10.98 -2.47
N TYR A 9 35.72 10.85 -3.52
CA TYR A 9 35.99 10.00 -4.67
C TYR A 9 36.49 10.79 -5.91
N GLY A 10 36.95 12.04 -5.72
CA GLY A 10 37.60 12.84 -6.74
C GLY A 10 36.67 13.55 -7.71
N GLY A 11 35.39 13.66 -7.38
CA GLY A 11 34.38 14.33 -8.22
C GLY A 11 33.67 15.48 -7.51
N GLU A 12 32.81 16.19 -8.25
CA GLU A 12 31.85 17.14 -7.73
C GLU A 12 30.45 16.53 -7.79
N PHE A 13 29.62 16.86 -6.79
CA PHE A 13 28.22 16.41 -6.77
C PHE A 13 27.40 17.19 -7.80
N THR A 14 26.68 16.45 -8.62
CA THR A 14 25.68 16.96 -9.54
C THR A 14 24.32 16.31 -9.23
N GLU A 15 23.20 16.94 -9.59
CA GLU A 15 21.86 16.44 -9.25
C GLU A 15 21.55 15.09 -9.91
N ASP A 16 22.10 14.83 -11.09
CA ASP A 16 21.98 13.55 -11.78
C ASP A 16 22.66 12.39 -11.04
N MET A 17 23.63 12.67 -10.15
CA MET A 17 24.19 11.63 -9.27
C MET A 17 23.18 11.12 -8.23
N ALA A 18 22.12 11.87 -7.94
CA ALA A 18 21.06 11.45 -7.02
C ALA A 18 19.85 10.85 -7.74
N SER A 19 19.49 11.38 -8.92
CA SER A 19 18.32 10.96 -9.69
C SER A 19 18.66 10.00 -10.84
N GLY A 20 19.94 9.88 -11.21
CA GLY A 20 20.36 9.20 -12.44
C GLY A 20 19.92 9.98 -13.69
N HIS A 21 20.15 9.41 -14.86
CA HIS A 21 19.73 9.98 -16.13
C HIS A 21 18.21 9.86 -16.36
N PHE A 22 17.58 8.90 -15.72
CA PHE A 22 16.15 8.68 -15.69
C PHE A 22 15.75 7.92 -14.43
N THR A 23 14.48 7.97 -14.08
CA THR A 23 13.89 7.25 -12.94
C THR A 23 12.91 6.21 -13.47
N VAL A 24 13.07 4.95 -13.05
CA VAL A 24 12.06 3.93 -13.30
C VAL A 24 10.95 4.07 -12.24
N ASP A 25 9.75 4.42 -12.69
CA ASP A 25 8.60 4.65 -11.82
C ASP A 25 7.57 3.53 -11.99
N GLN A 26 7.14 2.95 -10.88
CA GLN A 26 6.19 1.84 -10.83
C GLN A 26 4.74 2.28 -10.57
N PHE A 27 4.49 3.59 -10.58
CA PHE A 27 3.16 4.14 -10.42
C PHE A 27 2.62 4.77 -11.72
N PRO A 28 1.29 4.73 -11.94
CA PRO A 28 0.66 5.46 -13.03
C PRO A 28 0.71 6.97 -12.77
N ARG A 29 0.43 7.75 -13.81
CA ARG A 29 0.49 9.23 -13.73
C ARG A 29 -0.41 9.81 -12.63
N SER A 30 -1.52 9.18 -12.37
CA SER A 30 -2.49 9.59 -11.34
C SER A 30 -1.91 9.57 -9.92
N LEU A 31 -1.00 8.63 -9.64
CA LEU A 31 -0.32 8.49 -8.33
C LEU A 31 1.10 9.05 -8.31
N GLN A 32 1.65 9.46 -9.44
CA GLN A 32 3.05 9.86 -9.57
C GLN A 32 3.35 11.20 -8.89
N ALA A 33 4.55 11.28 -8.28
CA ALA A 33 5.23 12.53 -7.98
C ALA A 33 6.14 12.91 -9.15
N VAL A 34 5.86 14.01 -9.83
CA VAL A 34 6.70 14.48 -10.92
C VAL A 34 7.65 15.55 -10.40
N ALA A 35 8.96 15.32 -10.48
CA ALA A 35 9.97 16.32 -10.20
C ALA A 35 10.39 17.02 -11.52
N PRO A 36 10.54 18.36 -11.53
CA PRO A 36 11.03 19.07 -12.71
C PRO A 36 12.43 18.59 -13.12
N GLY A 37 12.66 18.43 -14.42
CA GLY A 37 13.97 18.04 -14.95
C GLY A 37 14.30 16.54 -14.82
N VAL A 38 13.42 15.72 -14.21
CA VAL A 38 13.62 14.27 -14.13
C VAL A 38 12.87 13.58 -15.25
N SER A 39 13.57 12.70 -15.99
CA SER A 39 12.98 11.81 -16.97
C SER A 39 12.45 10.55 -16.28
N TYR A 40 11.25 10.10 -16.67
CA TYR A 40 10.60 8.95 -16.07
C TYR A 40 10.29 7.87 -17.11
N GLU A 41 10.81 6.68 -16.89
CA GLU A 41 10.41 5.46 -17.59
C GLU A 41 9.48 4.65 -16.67
N ARG A 42 8.30 4.32 -17.18
CA ARG A 42 7.28 3.63 -16.33
C ARG A 42 7.25 2.16 -16.59
N MET A 43 7.03 1.39 -15.53
CA MET A 43 6.77 -0.03 -15.63
C MET A 43 5.77 -0.50 -14.57
N GLN A 44 5.17 -1.66 -14.80
CA GLN A 44 4.31 -2.29 -13.82
C GLN A 44 5.08 -2.61 -12.54
N TYR A 45 4.45 -2.34 -11.39
CA TYR A 45 4.89 -2.90 -10.12
C TYR A 45 4.72 -4.42 -10.14
N VAL A 46 5.75 -5.15 -9.72
CA VAL A 46 5.71 -6.59 -9.50
C VAL A 46 5.89 -6.86 -8.02
N GLY A 47 4.82 -7.29 -7.36
CA GLY A 47 4.87 -7.65 -5.94
C GLY A 47 5.74 -8.87 -5.70
N TYR A 48 6.65 -8.78 -4.75
CA TYR A 48 7.46 -9.91 -4.29
C TYR A 48 7.33 -10.06 -2.78
N GLY A 49 6.75 -11.19 -2.35
CA GLY A 49 6.53 -11.53 -0.94
C GLY A 49 7.42 -12.68 -0.44
N GLY A 50 8.41 -13.12 -1.24
CA GLY A 50 9.19 -14.30 -0.94
C GLY A 50 8.41 -15.62 -1.13
N PRO A 51 9.04 -16.77 -0.85
CA PRO A 51 8.37 -18.06 -0.91
C PRO A 51 7.29 -18.13 0.17
N ALA A 52 6.09 -18.53 -0.23
CA ALA A 52 4.96 -18.63 0.68
C ALA A 52 4.01 -19.76 0.30
N VAL A 53 3.37 -20.33 1.30
CA VAL A 53 2.25 -21.25 1.11
C VAL A 53 0.97 -20.47 1.30
N VAL A 54 0.10 -20.49 0.29
CA VAL A 54 -1.22 -19.85 0.37
C VAL A 54 -2.11 -20.68 1.31
N PRO A 55 -2.63 -20.09 2.39
CA PRO A 55 -3.50 -20.81 3.32
C PRO A 55 -4.78 -21.32 2.64
N GLY A 56 -5.20 -22.54 2.95
CA GLY A 56 -6.37 -23.17 2.31
C GLY A 56 -7.68 -22.38 2.44
N TRP A 57 -7.85 -21.60 3.51
CA TRP A 57 -9.03 -20.76 3.71
C TRP A 57 -9.11 -19.61 2.69
N LEU A 58 -7.98 -19.15 2.15
CA LEU A 58 -7.94 -18.04 1.19
C LEU A 58 -8.46 -18.44 -0.20
N TRP A 59 -8.48 -19.71 -0.52
CA TRP A 59 -9.07 -20.23 -1.76
C TRP A 59 -10.61 -20.24 -1.76
N LYS A 60 -11.21 -20.16 -0.57
CA LYS A 60 -12.67 -20.11 -0.44
C LYS A 60 -13.18 -18.70 -0.67
N GLU A 61 -14.30 -18.59 -1.37
CA GLU A 61 -15.01 -17.31 -1.46
C GLU A 61 -15.42 -16.87 -0.05
N PRO A 62 -15.24 -15.59 0.29
CA PRO A 62 -15.66 -15.07 1.58
C PRO A 62 -17.20 -15.02 1.67
N GLU A 63 -17.76 -15.43 2.81
CA GLU A 63 -19.19 -15.35 3.07
C GLU A 63 -19.68 -13.92 3.35
N ARG A 64 -18.75 -13.03 3.69
CA ARG A 64 -18.97 -11.59 3.98
C ARG A 64 -17.90 -10.78 3.27
N PRO A 65 -18.10 -9.45 3.08
CA PRO A 65 -17.06 -8.60 2.53
C PRO A 65 -15.74 -8.77 3.29
N ARG A 66 -14.69 -9.23 2.60
CA ARG A 66 -13.37 -9.40 3.23
C ARG A 66 -12.62 -8.08 3.18
N VAL A 67 -12.11 -7.66 4.33
CA VAL A 67 -11.31 -6.46 4.50
C VAL A 67 -9.91 -6.86 4.96
N ALA A 68 -8.89 -6.47 4.21
CA ALA A 68 -7.50 -6.63 4.66
C ALA A 68 -7.11 -5.47 5.58
N LEU A 69 -6.36 -5.76 6.66
CA LEU A 69 -5.71 -4.77 7.51
C LEU A 69 -4.22 -5.07 7.58
N THR A 70 -3.38 -4.11 7.16
CA THR A 70 -1.92 -4.23 7.23
C THR A 70 -1.26 -2.89 7.48
N MET A 71 -0.41 -2.81 8.51
CA MET A 71 0.33 -1.60 8.84
C MET A 71 1.81 -1.67 8.41
N GLY A 72 2.17 -2.72 7.65
CA GLY A 72 3.55 -2.98 7.22
C GLY A 72 4.45 -3.44 8.37
N LEU A 73 5.69 -3.75 8.04
CA LEU A 73 6.70 -4.19 9.02
C LEU A 73 7.68 -3.07 9.42
N SER A 74 7.90 -2.07 8.56
CA SER A 74 8.88 -1.01 8.82
C SER A 74 8.62 -0.26 10.14
N ALA A 75 7.35 -0.10 10.53
CA ALA A 75 7.00 0.56 11.79
C ALA A 75 7.47 -0.24 13.02
N THR A 76 7.44 -1.58 12.95
CA THR A 76 7.88 -2.46 14.03
C THR A 76 9.37 -2.75 14.00
N ASP A 77 9.98 -2.78 12.81
CA ASP A 77 11.39 -3.15 12.62
C ASP A 77 12.32 -1.94 12.83
N VAL A 78 11.88 -0.73 12.46
CA VAL A 78 12.68 0.50 12.50
C VAL A 78 12.24 1.44 13.63
N PHE A 79 10.97 1.43 13.99
CA PHE A 79 10.37 2.25 15.03
C PHE A 79 9.84 1.38 16.17
N SER A 80 9.38 2.02 17.24
CA SER A 80 8.92 1.31 18.46
C SER A 80 7.54 0.66 18.34
N GLY A 81 6.98 0.51 17.14
CA GLY A 81 5.66 -0.07 16.90
C GLY A 81 4.79 0.76 15.96
N TYR A 82 3.53 0.39 15.86
CA TYR A 82 2.56 1.15 15.07
C TYR A 82 2.20 2.48 15.74
N THR A 83 1.83 3.46 14.92
CA THR A 83 1.39 4.80 15.36
C THR A 83 -0.09 4.86 15.71
N ILE A 84 -0.78 3.72 15.69
CA ILE A 84 -2.20 3.54 16.05
C ILE A 84 -2.33 2.44 17.10
N ASP A 85 -3.36 2.52 17.93
CA ASP A 85 -3.73 1.42 18.82
C ASP A 85 -4.46 0.33 18.02
N THR A 86 -3.78 -0.80 17.82
CA THR A 86 -4.32 -1.93 17.05
C THR A 86 -5.58 -2.52 17.71
N GLN A 87 -5.66 -2.52 19.06
CA GLN A 87 -6.85 -2.98 19.75
C GLN A 87 -8.05 -2.08 19.48
N GLU A 88 -7.85 -0.75 19.50
CA GLU A 88 -8.91 0.21 19.19
C GLU A 88 -9.42 0.05 17.76
N VAL A 89 -8.51 -0.18 16.80
CA VAL A 89 -8.88 -0.47 15.40
C VAL A 89 -9.74 -1.73 15.31
N LEU A 90 -9.30 -2.83 15.92
CA LEU A 90 -10.04 -4.10 15.90
C LEU A 90 -11.42 -3.96 16.58
N ASP A 91 -11.46 -3.32 17.75
CA ASP A 91 -12.70 -3.10 18.51
C ASP A 91 -13.71 -2.23 17.76
N SER A 92 -13.22 -1.24 17.03
CA SER A 92 -14.06 -0.34 16.22
C SER A 92 -14.78 -1.03 15.06
N LEU A 93 -14.23 -2.15 14.59
CA LEU A 93 -14.74 -2.92 13.45
C LEU A 93 -15.43 -4.23 13.86
N ALA A 94 -15.47 -4.54 15.17
CA ALA A 94 -15.88 -5.84 15.71
C ALA A 94 -17.31 -6.26 15.38
N ASP A 95 -18.23 -5.30 15.27
CA ASP A 95 -19.67 -5.54 15.03
C ASP A 95 -20.08 -5.27 13.57
N LEU A 96 -19.11 -5.02 12.68
CA LEU A 96 -19.38 -4.95 11.24
C LEU A 96 -19.55 -6.36 10.66
N ASP A 97 -20.47 -6.49 9.71
CA ASP A 97 -20.67 -7.73 8.96
C ASP A 97 -19.61 -7.90 7.86
N ILE A 98 -18.37 -8.12 8.31
CA ILE A 98 -17.17 -8.30 7.48
C ILE A 98 -16.33 -9.47 7.97
N GLU A 99 -15.45 -10.01 7.13
CA GLU A 99 -14.32 -10.83 7.53
C GLU A 99 -13.06 -9.95 7.51
N LEU A 100 -12.56 -9.56 8.69
CA LEU A 100 -11.34 -8.76 8.82
C LEU A 100 -10.12 -9.69 8.85
N VAL A 101 -9.26 -9.61 7.85
CA VAL A 101 -7.97 -10.35 7.79
C VAL A 101 -6.84 -9.38 8.11
N ALA A 102 -6.26 -9.51 9.29
CA ALA A 102 -5.23 -8.60 9.78
C ALA A 102 -3.86 -9.27 9.81
N THR A 103 -2.90 -8.69 9.09
CA THR A 103 -1.49 -9.04 9.20
C THR A 103 -0.85 -8.11 10.23
N ILE A 104 -0.58 -8.65 11.41
CA ILE A 104 -0.08 -7.90 12.56
C ILE A 104 1.22 -8.55 13.03
N ALA A 105 2.26 -7.74 13.24
CA ALA A 105 3.53 -8.20 13.77
C ALA A 105 3.35 -8.86 15.14
N ASP A 106 4.13 -9.90 15.45
CA ASP A 106 4.01 -10.64 16.71
C ASP A 106 4.17 -9.75 17.95
N SER A 107 5.03 -8.73 17.89
CA SER A 107 5.18 -7.73 18.94
C SER A 107 3.91 -6.91 19.21
N GLU A 108 3.15 -6.59 18.18
CA GLU A 108 1.88 -5.88 18.29
C GLU A 108 0.74 -6.83 18.68
N LYS A 109 0.75 -8.06 18.16
CA LYS A 109 -0.21 -9.09 18.54
C LYS A 109 -0.14 -9.40 20.05
N ALA A 110 1.07 -9.41 20.64
CA ALA A 110 1.25 -9.63 22.06
C ALA A 110 0.63 -8.56 22.96
N LYS A 111 0.33 -7.37 22.43
CA LYS A 111 -0.34 -6.26 23.15
C LYS A 111 -1.87 -6.37 23.12
N LEU A 112 -2.43 -7.25 22.28
CA LEU A 112 -3.87 -7.38 22.14
C LEU A 112 -4.50 -8.04 23.37
N ARG A 113 -5.58 -7.45 23.86
CA ARG A 113 -6.39 -7.98 24.97
C ARG A 113 -7.42 -9.00 24.49
N ARG A 114 -7.95 -8.81 23.29
CA ARG A 114 -8.93 -9.69 22.66
C ARG A 114 -8.86 -9.62 21.15
N ILE A 115 -9.35 -10.63 20.48
CA ILE A 115 -9.54 -10.68 19.04
C ILE A 115 -11.04 -10.78 18.79
N PRO A 116 -11.67 -9.84 18.05
CA PRO A 116 -13.09 -9.94 17.70
C PRO A 116 -13.40 -11.18 16.84
N ASP A 117 -14.63 -11.69 16.94
CA ASP A 117 -15.05 -12.91 16.24
C ASP A 117 -15.02 -12.78 14.71
N ASN A 118 -15.18 -11.56 14.19
CA ASN A 118 -15.08 -11.26 12.76
C ASN A 118 -13.65 -11.04 12.27
N ALA A 119 -12.64 -11.13 13.16
CA ALA A 119 -11.24 -10.86 12.83
C ALA A 119 -10.39 -12.14 12.81
N ARG A 120 -9.63 -12.32 11.74
CA ARG A 120 -8.61 -13.36 11.59
C ARG A 120 -7.24 -12.72 11.60
N LEU A 121 -6.44 -13.00 12.64
CA LEU A 121 -5.03 -12.57 12.65
C LEU A 121 -4.17 -13.62 11.97
N VAL A 122 -3.35 -13.16 11.04
CA VAL A 122 -2.38 -14.00 10.33
C VAL A 122 -0.98 -13.40 10.46
N PRO A 123 0.07 -14.18 10.76
CA PRO A 123 1.43 -13.66 10.87
C PRO A 123 1.96 -13.22 9.50
N PHE A 124 1.56 -13.93 8.46
CA PHE A 124 1.91 -13.67 7.07
C PHE A 124 0.86 -14.26 6.12
N VAL A 125 0.63 -13.55 5.04
CA VAL A 125 -0.12 -14.03 3.87
C VAL A 125 0.38 -13.31 2.63
N PRO A 126 0.49 -13.99 1.47
CA PRO A 126 0.86 -13.31 0.22
C PRO A 126 -0.17 -12.24 -0.11
N MET A 127 0.23 -10.96 -0.04
CA MET A 127 -0.68 -9.81 -0.17
C MET A 127 -1.39 -9.77 -1.54
N HIS A 128 -0.71 -10.17 -2.61
CA HIS A 128 -1.31 -10.22 -3.95
C HIS A 128 -2.46 -11.24 -4.03
N VAL A 129 -2.33 -12.39 -3.35
CA VAL A 129 -3.42 -13.40 -3.30
C VAL A 129 -4.55 -12.94 -2.39
N LEU A 130 -4.22 -12.29 -1.26
CA LEU A 130 -5.23 -11.70 -0.37
C LEU A 130 -6.03 -10.61 -1.10
N ALA A 131 -5.35 -9.74 -1.85
CA ALA A 131 -5.97 -8.64 -2.58
C ALA A 131 -7.05 -9.10 -3.58
N GLU A 132 -6.84 -10.23 -4.25
CA GLU A 132 -7.83 -10.83 -5.16
C GLU A 132 -9.17 -11.17 -4.50
N ARG A 133 -9.18 -11.31 -3.18
CA ARG A 133 -10.32 -11.76 -2.38
C ARG A 133 -10.87 -10.69 -1.43
N CYS A 134 -10.41 -9.43 -1.57
CA CYS A 134 -10.81 -8.34 -0.70
C CYS A 134 -11.82 -7.41 -1.34
N SER A 135 -12.76 -6.94 -0.53
CA SER A 135 -13.72 -5.87 -0.87
C SER A 135 -13.19 -4.49 -0.50
N ALA A 136 -12.24 -4.40 0.43
CA ALA A 136 -11.53 -3.17 0.79
C ALA A 136 -10.20 -3.52 1.49
N VAL A 137 -9.29 -2.56 1.57
CA VAL A 137 -8.05 -2.66 2.33
C VAL A 137 -7.84 -1.46 3.24
N ILE A 138 -7.41 -1.71 4.47
CA ILE A 138 -6.93 -0.71 5.43
C ILE A 138 -5.41 -0.87 5.52
N HIS A 139 -4.65 0.18 5.22
CA HIS A 139 -3.19 0.11 5.21
C HIS A 139 -2.53 1.47 5.51
N HIS A 140 -1.23 1.46 5.79
CA HIS A 140 -0.44 2.66 6.12
C HIS A 140 -0.04 3.52 4.91
N ALA A 141 -0.49 3.21 3.70
CA ALA A 141 -0.11 3.86 2.44
C ALA A 141 1.37 3.72 2.03
N GLY A 142 2.10 2.72 2.54
CA GLY A 142 3.44 2.41 2.02
C GLY A 142 3.38 1.97 0.57
N ALA A 143 4.33 2.44 -0.25
CA ALA A 143 4.33 2.30 -1.70
C ALA A 143 4.10 0.85 -2.19
N ALA A 144 4.82 -0.12 -1.62
CA ALA A 144 4.70 -1.53 -2.03
C ALA A 144 3.32 -2.13 -1.71
N THR A 145 2.77 -1.84 -0.53
CA THR A 145 1.44 -2.30 -0.13
C THR A 145 0.36 -1.68 -1.02
N LEU A 146 0.42 -0.35 -1.21
CA LEU A 146 -0.49 0.37 -2.08
C LEU A 146 -0.45 -0.20 -3.50
N ALA A 147 0.75 -0.32 -4.10
CA ALA A 147 0.91 -0.83 -5.46
C ALA A 147 0.42 -2.28 -5.60
N THR A 148 0.58 -3.12 -4.57
CA THR A 148 0.07 -4.50 -4.58
C THR A 148 -1.46 -4.52 -4.67
N PHE A 149 -2.16 -3.78 -3.80
CA PHE A 149 -3.61 -3.73 -3.79
C PHE A 149 -4.19 -2.95 -4.98
N ALA A 150 -3.52 -1.90 -5.46
CA ALA A 150 -3.95 -1.13 -6.63
C ALA A 150 -3.93 -1.92 -7.96
N ARG A 151 -3.35 -3.12 -8.00
CA ARG A 151 -3.46 -4.06 -9.14
C ARG A 151 -4.78 -4.85 -9.12
N HIS A 152 -5.64 -4.62 -8.15
CA HIS A 152 -6.94 -5.22 -7.96
C HIS A 152 -8.00 -4.13 -7.77
N PRO A 153 -9.29 -4.38 -8.09
CA PRO A 153 -10.34 -3.37 -7.97
C PRO A 153 -10.81 -3.24 -6.51
N VAL A 154 -9.85 -2.94 -5.61
CA VAL A 154 -10.05 -2.92 -4.15
C VAL A 154 -9.94 -1.48 -3.65
N PRO A 155 -11.01 -0.87 -3.10
CA PRO A 155 -10.95 0.43 -2.45
C PRO A 155 -10.04 0.45 -1.23
N HIS A 156 -9.35 1.58 -1.02
CA HIS A 156 -8.33 1.74 0.01
C HIS A 156 -8.76 2.69 1.13
N LEU A 157 -8.50 2.31 2.38
CA LEU A 157 -8.46 3.23 3.52
C LEU A 157 -7.01 3.38 3.99
N SER A 158 -6.43 4.54 3.75
CA SER A 158 -5.04 4.84 4.08
C SER A 158 -4.94 5.47 5.46
N LEU A 159 -4.28 4.80 6.41
CA LEU A 159 -3.94 5.32 7.74
C LEU A 159 -2.47 5.75 7.73
N HIS A 160 -2.19 6.95 7.24
CA HIS A 160 -0.84 7.42 6.98
C HIS A 160 -0.23 8.20 8.14
N TYR A 161 1.11 8.21 8.25
CA TYR A 161 1.82 8.96 9.29
C TYR A 161 3.04 9.72 8.75
N HIS A 162 4.02 9.06 8.10
CA HIS A 162 5.32 9.65 7.78
C HIS A 162 5.81 9.28 6.38
N PHE A 163 6.97 9.82 5.99
CA PHE A 163 7.64 9.61 4.71
C PHE A 163 6.75 9.95 3.50
N ASP A 164 6.67 9.03 2.54
CA ASP A 164 5.87 9.11 1.32
C ASP A 164 4.37 8.80 1.53
N GLN A 165 4.02 8.23 2.68
CA GLN A 165 2.66 7.78 2.98
C GLN A 165 1.61 8.91 2.84
N PRO A 166 1.79 10.13 3.42
CA PRO A 166 0.80 11.20 3.28
C PRO A 166 0.62 11.63 1.82
N PHE A 167 1.70 11.65 1.05
CA PHE A 167 1.65 12.00 -0.36
C PHE A 167 0.84 10.96 -1.16
N LEU A 168 1.18 9.67 -1.02
CA LEU A 168 0.52 8.58 -1.73
C LEU A 168 -0.96 8.47 -1.32
N ALA A 169 -1.27 8.60 -0.03
CA ALA A 169 -2.64 8.60 0.49
C ALA A 169 -3.48 9.73 -0.13
N LYS A 170 -2.96 10.95 -0.20
CA LYS A 170 -3.64 12.10 -0.84
C LYS A 170 -3.86 11.90 -2.33
N LYS A 171 -2.87 11.34 -3.05
CA LYS A 171 -3.01 11.00 -4.47
C LYS A 171 -4.12 9.97 -4.69
N LEU A 172 -4.15 8.93 -3.87
CA LEU A 172 -5.16 7.88 -3.93
C LEU A 172 -6.57 8.42 -3.66
N THR A 173 -6.72 9.28 -2.64
CA THR A 173 -7.97 9.96 -2.33
C THR A 173 -8.40 10.90 -3.45
N ALA A 174 -7.48 11.68 -4.03
CA ALA A 174 -7.77 12.54 -5.17
C ALA A 174 -8.18 11.77 -6.43
N HIS A 175 -7.64 10.57 -6.65
CA HIS A 175 -8.06 9.64 -7.69
C HIS A 175 -9.50 9.13 -7.46
N GLY A 176 -9.94 9.06 -6.22
CA GLY A 176 -11.25 8.53 -5.83
C GLY A 176 -11.27 7.02 -5.52
N ALA A 177 -10.11 6.35 -5.60
CA ALA A 177 -10.00 4.90 -5.30
C ALA A 177 -9.91 4.60 -3.80
N GLY A 178 -9.97 5.62 -2.94
CA GLY A 178 -9.90 5.42 -1.49
C GLY A 178 -10.16 6.67 -0.68
N LEU A 179 -10.01 6.52 0.63
CA LEU A 179 -10.07 7.56 1.63
C LEU A 179 -8.79 7.53 2.47
N ASP A 180 -8.46 8.65 3.09
CA ASP A 180 -7.29 8.75 3.95
C ASP A 180 -7.62 9.38 5.31
N LEU A 181 -6.82 8.98 6.31
CA LEU A 181 -6.78 9.56 7.65
C LEU A 181 -5.32 9.62 8.11
N HIS A 182 -4.93 10.73 8.72
CA HIS A 182 -3.68 10.75 9.48
C HIS A 182 -3.87 9.95 10.78
N THR A 183 -2.88 9.16 11.20
CA THR A 183 -3.03 8.27 12.36
C THR A 183 -3.40 9.00 13.65
N SER A 184 -3.00 10.29 13.81
CA SER A 184 -3.41 11.12 14.96
C SER A 184 -4.89 11.52 14.96
N GLU A 185 -5.60 11.36 13.84
CA GLU A 185 -7.01 11.72 13.69
C GLU A 185 -7.92 10.49 13.76
N VAL A 186 -7.33 9.28 13.81
CA VAL A 186 -8.09 8.04 13.85
C VAL A 186 -8.85 7.93 15.15
N THR A 187 -10.17 7.81 15.03
CA THR A 187 -11.08 7.44 16.10
C THR A 187 -11.95 6.28 15.63
N GLY A 188 -12.44 5.46 16.56
CA GLY A 188 -13.28 4.32 16.20
C GLY A 188 -14.46 4.67 15.31
N PRO A 189 -15.29 5.69 15.64
CA PRO A 189 -16.41 6.11 14.81
C PRO A 189 -15.98 6.57 13.40
N LEU A 190 -14.86 7.32 13.29
CA LEU A 190 -14.39 7.83 12.01
C LEU A 190 -13.84 6.72 11.12
N LEU A 191 -13.07 5.79 11.70
CA LEU A 191 -12.56 4.61 11.00
C LEU A 191 -13.71 3.77 10.44
N ARG A 192 -14.73 3.52 11.27
CA ARG A 192 -15.93 2.78 10.90
C ARG A 192 -16.69 3.45 9.76
N ASP A 193 -16.96 4.76 9.87
CA ASP A 193 -17.63 5.54 8.83
C ASP A 193 -16.89 5.42 7.50
N ARG A 194 -15.58 5.64 7.49
CA ARG A 194 -14.75 5.57 6.29
C ARG A 194 -14.80 4.19 5.64
N LEU A 195 -14.67 3.13 6.44
CA LEU A 195 -14.74 1.77 5.91
C LEU A 195 -16.13 1.43 5.36
N GLN A 196 -17.20 1.79 6.06
CA GLN A 196 -18.57 1.56 5.59
C GLN A 196 -18.82 2.26 4.24
N ARG A 197 -18.36 3.50 4.08
CA ARG A 197 -18.45 4.23 2.81
C ARG A 197 -17.72 3.49 1.69
N LEU A 198 -16.50 3.01 1.90
CA LEU A 198 -15.75 2.24 0.91
C LEU A 198 -16.47 0.97 0.48
N LEU A 199 -17.19 0.33 1.40
CA LEU A 199 -17.91 -0.92 1.15
C LEU A 199 -19.29 -0.69 0.49
N THR A 200 -19.92 0.47 0.70
CA THR A 200 -21.31 0.71 0.29
C THR A 200 -21.50 1.74 -0.83
N GLU A 201 -20.54 2.65 -1.03
CA GLU A 201 -20.59 3.64 -2.12
C GLU A 201 -19.94 3.06 -3.39
N PRO A 202 -20.71 2.74 -4.47
CA PRO A 202 -20.19 2.05 -5.65
C PRO A 202 -19.09 2.83 -6.40
N SER A 203 -19.03 4.15 -6.20
CA SER A 203 -18.03 5.01 -6.82
C SER A 203 -16.60 4.61 -6.44
N PHE A 204 -16.34 4.16 -5.20
CA PHE A 204 -15.00 3.74 -4.79
C PHE A 204 -14.55 2.47 -5.51
N ALA A 205 -15.44 1.48 -5.65
CA ALA A 205 -15.14 0.26 -6.39
C ALA A 205 -14.88 0.54 -7.88
N ALA A 206 -15.68 1.43 -8.49
CA ALA A 206 -15.48 1.85 -9.87
C ALA A 206 -14.11 2.54 -10.05
N ARG A 207 -13.76 3.48 -9.16
CA ARG A 207 -12.47 4.17 -9.20
C ARG A 207 -11.29 3.27 -8.89
N ALA A 208 -11.45 2.29 -8.01
CA ALA A 208 -10.44 1.28 -7.78
C ALA A 208 -10.21 0.39 -9.02
N ALA A 209 -11.26 0.10 -9.79
CA ALA A 209 -11.14 -0.58 -11.07
C ALA A 209 -10.41 0.28 -12.12
N ASP A 210 -10.71 1.57 -12.21
CA ASP A 210 -9.97 2.52 -13.07
C ASP A 210 -8.48 2.52 -12.72
N LEU A 211 -8.14 2.60 -11.43
CA LEU A 211 -6.75 2.58 -10.95
C LEU A 211 -6.04 1.27 -11.30
N ARG A 212 -6.72 0.13 -11.10
CA ARG A 212 -6.18 -1.18 -11.53
C ARG A 212 -5.84 -1.17 -13.01
N ASP A 213 -6.71 -0.64 -13.85
CA ASP A 213 -6.52 -0.60 -15.29
C ASP A 213 -5.34 0.29 -15.67
N GLU A 214 -5.17 1.45 -15.01
CA GLU A 214 -3.98 2.28 -15.15
C GLU A 214 -2.69 1.54 -14.76
N MET A 215 -2.69 0.81 -13.63
CA MET A 215 -1.55 0.02 -13.15
C MET A 215 -1.17 -1.10 -14.14
N LEU A 216 -2.16 -1.79 -14.70
CA LEU A 216 -1.96 -2.91 -15.62
C LEU A 216 -1.63 -2.46 -17.05
N ALA A 217 -1.96 -1.23 -17.43
CA ALA A 217 -1.61 -0.65 -18.74
C ALA A 217 -0.13 -0.25 -18.84
N LEU A 218 0.60 -0.17 -17.74
CA LEU A 218 2.03 0.11 -17.77
C LEU A 218 2.81 -1.04 -18.42
N PRO A 219 3.95 -0.77 -19.09
CA PRO A 219 4.81 -1.82 -19.60
C PRO A 219 5.26 -2.81 -18.51
N THR A 220 5.27 -4.08 -18.81
CA THR A 220 5.91 -5.07 -17.92
C THR A 220 7.41 -4.82 -17.81
N PRO A 221 8.12 -5.32 -16.77
CA PRO A 221 9.58 -5.22 -16.72
C PRO A 221 10.28 -5.72 -17.98
N ASN A 222 9.82 -6.84 -18.55
CA ASN A 222 10.40 -7.38 -19.79
C ASN A 222 10.17 -6.48 -21.01
N GLN A 223 9.05 -5.77 -21.06
CA GLN A 223 8.76 -4.81 -22.14
C GLN A 223 9.57 -3.52 -22.01
N LEU A 224 10.08 -3.21 -20.80
CA LEU A 224 10.94 -2.04 -20.61
C LEU A 224 12.40 -2.30 -21.02
N VAL A 225 12.88 -3.55 -21.02
CA VAL A 225 14.28 -3.90 -21.32
C VAL A 225 14.81 -3.25 -22.60
N PRO A 226 14.14 -3.35 -23.77
CA PRO A 226 14.65 -2.73 -25.01
C PRO A 226 14.82 -1.21 -24.86
N ARG A 227 13.92 -0.55 -24.12
CA ARG A 227 14.02 0.88 -23.85
C ARG A 227 15.22 1.23 -22.97
N LEU A 228 15.54 0.38 -21.98
CA LEU A 228 16.72 0.56 -21.13
C LEU A 228 18.02 0.36 -21.94
N GLU A 229 18.05 -0.59 -22.86
CA GLU A 229 19.17 -0.79 -23.78
C GLU A 229 19.39 0.46 -24.65
N GLU A 230 18.36 1.01 -25.29
CA GLU A 230 18.42 2.26 -26.05
C GLU A 230 18.94 3.48 -25.26
N LEU A 231 18.69 3.51 -23.95
CA LEU A 231 19.12 4.63 -23.08
C LEU A 231 20.58 4.50 -22.61
N THR A 232 21.22 3.36 -22.84
CA THR A 232 22.60 3.06 -22.42
C THR A 232 23.59 3.00 -23.59
N ASP A 233 23.09 2.95 -24.84
CA ASP A 233 23.89 3.04 -26.08
C ASP A 233 24.24 4.52 -26.37
#